data_498c865c2a70b6ec751bad8405b6dc5b
#
_entry.id   498c865c2a70b6ec751bad8405b6dc5b
#
_cell.length_a   1.000
_cell.length_b   1.000
_cell.length_c   1.000
_cell.angle_alpha   90.00
_cell.angle_beta   90.00
_cell.angle_gamma   90.00
#
_symmetry.space_group_name_H-M   'P 1'
#
loop_
_entity.id
_entity.type
_entity.pdbx_description
1 polymer ?
#
loop_
_entity_poly.entity_id
_entity_poly.type
_entity_poly.pdbx_seq_one_letter_code
_entity_poly.pdbx_strand_id
1 'polypeptide(L)'
;MRRYFISGHPKFGSYKQPDEGALQECVYFWWWYALTLNKDYQALCETGGDVSTLGHLSELDRLKITSIYDDFGDVTYEGNRALAFCNWWRTKVATGEERGAFLFAEPTFESSTMQINTATDAQAALAREDTILVAIPVYSQRGHIDNAIERILRRSVSFAKGRSVRDPRQSKARYHLFRSARRNAIKLAFELYDEREKTVAAGGKRSNMMLSRIKFFLQFTTYNIMLSRILS
;
A
#
# COMPACT_ATOMS: atom_id res chain seq x y z
N MET A 1 -7.20 -15.63 -9.05
CA MET A 1 -7.58 -14.27 -9.46
C MET A 1 -6.38 -13.35 -9.33
N ARG A 2 -6.06 -12.52 -10.33
CA ARG A 2 -4.86 -11.67 -10.30
C ARG A 2 -5.16 -10.42 -9.47
N ARG A 3 -4.40 -10.18 -8.40
CA ARG A 3 -4.52 -8.98 -7.57
C ARG A 3 -3.85 -7.80 -8.27
N TYR A 4 -4.48 -6.65 -8.19
CA TYR A 4 -3.96 -5.41 -8.77
C TYR A 4 -3.46 -4.47 -7.66
N PHE A 5 -2.26 -3.91 -7.85
CA PHE A 5 -1.64 -2.97 -6.93
C PHE A 5 -1.23 -1.71 -7.68
N ILE A 6 -1.65 -0.55 -7.24
CA ILE A 6 -1.33 0.73 -7.89
C ILE A 6 0.18 0.98 -7.94
N SER A 7 0.91 0.69 -6.87
CA SER A 7 2.37 0.85 -6.82
C SER A 7 3.14 -0.39 -7.29
N GLY A 8 2.44 -1.37 -7.85
CA GLY A 8 3.01 -2.66 -8.27
C GLY A 8 3.15 -3.64 -7.11
N HIS A 9 3.04 -4.93 -7.43
CA HIS A 9 3.23 -6.01 -6.46
C HIS A 9 4.71 -6.09 -6.06
N PRO A 10 5.05 -6.28 -4.77
CA PRO A 10 6.42 -6.49 -4.35
C PRO A 10 7.06 -7.69 -5.04
N LYS A 11 8.32 -7.56 -5.41
CA LYS A 11 9.12 -8.67 -5.93
C LYS A 11 9.87 -9.29 -4.76
N PHE A 12 9.42 -10.45 -4.31
CA PHE A 12 9.99 -11.10 -3.13
C PHE A 12 11.26 -11.91 -3.41
N GLY A 13 11.54 -12.24 -4.68
CA GLY A 13 12.59 -13.23 -4.99
C GLY A 13 12.19 -14.65 -4.57
N SER A 14 13.17 -15.49 -4.18
CA SER A 14 12.87 -16.80 -3.64
C SER A 14 12.40 -16.70 -2.18
N TYR A 15 11.62 -17.71 -1.72
CA TYR A 15 11.14 -17.75 -0.33
C TYR A 15 12.29 -17.81 0.70
N LYS A 16 13.41 -18.47 0.35
CA LYS A 16 14.57 -18.64 1.24
C LYS A 16 15.54 -17.46 1.19
N GLN A 17 15.56 -16.73 0.10
CA GLN A 17 16.41 -15.57 -0.13
C GLN A 17 15.58 -14.46 -0.77
N PRO A 18 14.97 -13.58 0.06
CA PRO A 18 14.27 -12.42 -0.45
C PRO A 18 15.22 -11.50 -1.21
N ASP A 19 14.72 -10.92 -2.29
CA ASP A 19 15.43 -9.88 -3.03
C ASP A 19 15.34 -8.55 -2.27
N GLU A 20 16.31 -8.30 -1.39
CA GLU A 20 16.33 -7.09 -0.55
C GLU A 20 16.34 -5.80 -1.38
N GLY A 21 17.07 -5.78 -2.50
CA GLY A 21 17.11 -4.62 -3.38
C GLY A 21 15.74 -4.31 -3.98
N ALA A 22 15.05 -5.34 -4.47
CA ALA A 22 13.71 -5.18 -5.03
C ALA A 22 12.66 -4.81 -3.95
N LEU A 23 12.82 -5.29 -2.71
CA LEU A 23 11.95 -4.91 -1.60
C LEU A 23 12.16 -3.46 -1.17
N GLN A 24 13.39 -2.97 -1.16
CA GLN A 24 13.70 -1.57 -0.86
C GLN A 24 13.12 -0.61 -1.90
N GLU A 25 12.87 -1.05 -3.12
CA GLU A 25 12.13 -0.29 -4.14
C GLU A 25 10.60 -0.35 -3.94
N CYS A 26 10.11 -1.15 -2.99
CA CYS A 26 8.70 -1.33 -2.69
C CYS A 26 8.25 -0.37 -1.59
N VAL A 27 7.29 0.49 -1.88
CA VAL A 27 6.75 1.45 -0.91
C VAL A 27 6.07 0.76 0.28
N TYR A 28 5.44 -0.39 0.06
CA TYR A 28 4.76 -1.14 1.13
C TYR A 28 5.74 -1.71 2.15
N PHE A 29 6.97 -2.06 1.72
CA PHE A 29 8.06 -2.44 2.61
C PHE A 29 8.39 -1.31 3.59
N TRP A 30 8.49 -0.08 3.11
CA TRP A 30 8.79 1.07 3.96
C TRP A 30 7.66 1.44 4.90
N TRP A 31 6.40 1.19 4.50
CA TRP A 31 5.26 1.37 5.39
C TRP A 31 5.28 0.37 6.55
N TRP A 32 5.47 -0.90 6.23
CA TRP A 32 5.63 -1.94 7.24
C TRP A 32 6.81 -1.61 8.15
N TYR A 33 7.96 -1.25 7.59
CA TYR A 33 9.15 -0.91 8.36
C TYR A 33 8.94 0.32 9.26
N ALA A 34 8.20 1.33 8.85
CA ALA A 34 7.84 2.46 9.70
C ALA A 34 7.04 2.03 10.95
N LEU A 35 6.15 1.05 10.82
CA LEU A 35 5.41 0.51 11.97
C LEU A 35 6.34 -0.23 12.94
N THR A 36 7.33 -0.97 12.44
CA THR A 36 8.31 -1.65 13.31
C THR A 36 9.17 -0.68 14.13
N LEU A 37 9.28 0.58 13.72
CA LEU A 37 10.04 1.62 14.41
C LEU A 37 9.16 2.50 15.33
N ASN A 38 7.84 2.37 15.25
CA ASN A 38 6.92 3.13 16.08
C ASN A 38 6.79 2.49 17.45
N LYS A 39 7.22 3.19 18.50
CA LYS A 39 7.26 2.65 19.88
C LYS A 39 5.89 2.30 20.42
N ASP A 40 4.87 3.11 20.13
CA ASP A 40 3.51 2.86 20.58
C ASP A 40 2.94 1.62 19.88
N TYR A 41 3.26 1.44 18.62
CA TYR A 41 2.87 0.25 17.88
C TYR A 41 3.63 -1.00 18.35
N GLN A 42 4.92 -0.88 18.68
CA GLN A 42 5.70 -1.97 19.29
C GLN A 42 5.09 -2.41 20.62
N ALA A 43 4.79 -1.45 21.51
CA ALA A 43 4.13 -1.76 22.79
C ALA A 43 2.79 -2.49 22.59
N LEU A 44 2.04 -2.11 21.56
CA LEU A 44 0.79 -2.78 21.20
C LEU A 44 1.03 -4.22 20.69
N CYS A 45 2.09 -4.43 19.89
CA CYS A 45 2.49 -5.77 19.45
C CYS A 45 2.90 -6.67 20.64
N GLU A 46 3.70 -6.13 21.58
CA GLU A 46 4.17 -6.85 22.77
C GLU A 46 3.01 -7.30 23.68
N THR A 47 1.93 -6.54 23.72
CA THR A 47 0.74 -6.83 24.52
C THR A 47 -0.36 -7.58 23.76
N GLY A 48 -0.09 -7.98 22.52
CA GLY A 48 -1.08 -8.68 21.69
C GLY A 48 -2.30 -7.84 21.33
N GLY A 49 -2.14 -6.52 21.27
CA GLY A 49 -3.22 -5.59 20.92
C GLY A 49 -3.92 -4.92 22.10
N ASP A 50 -3.42 -5.12 23.34
CA ASP A 50 -3.98 -4.45 24.50
C ASP A 50 -3.59 -2.97 24.57
N VAL A 51 -4.55 -2.10 24.34
CA VAL A 51 -4.38 -0.63 24.33
C VAL A 51 -4.26 -0.01 25.72
N SER A 52 -4.46 -0.76 26.79
CA SER A 52 -4.38 -0.26 28.16
C SER A 52 -2.99 0.30 28.48
N THR A 53 -1.95 -0.23 27.84
CA THR A 53 -0.56 0.22 27.97
C THR A 53 -0.29 1.57 27.31
N LEU A 54 -1.18 2.06 26.45
CA LEU A 54 -1.08 3.32 25.72
C LEU A 54 -1.84 4.47 26.41
N GLY A 55 -1.89 4.48 27.73
CA GLY A 55 -2.61 5.48 28.53
C GLY A 55 -2.15 6.92 28.33
N HIS A 56 -0.95 7.14 27.78
CA HIS A 56 -0.43 8.47 27.44
C HIS A 56 -1.01 9.06 26.14
N LEU A 57 -1.66 8.23 25.30
CA LEU A 57 -2.31 8.67 24.07
C LEU A 57 -3.75 9.14 24.32
N SER A 58 -4.22 10.05 23.50
CA SER A 58 -5.65 10.43 23.48
C SER A 58 -6.52 9.22 23.13
N GLU A 59 -7.78 9.24 23.53
CA GLU A 59 -8.74 8.18 23.19
C GLU A 59 -8.85 7.98 21.66
N LEU A 60 -8.90 9.09 20.92
CA LEU A 60 -8.94 9.05 19.45
C LEU A 60 -7.71 8.39 18.85
N ASP A 61 -6.51 8.67 19.38
CA ASP A 61 -5.28 8.07 18.88
C ASP A 61 -5.18 6.59 19.25
N ARG A 62 -5.67 6.20 20.43
CA ARG A 62 -5.80 4.79 20.80
C ARG A 62 -6.72 4.02 19.87
N LEU A 63 -7.88 4.56 19.54
CA LEU A 63 -8.79 3.95 18.56
C LEU A 63 -8.15 3.79 17.18
N LYS A 64 -7.41 4.80 16.73
CA LYS A 64 -6.70 4.75 15.44
C LYS A 64 -5.62 3.68 15.42
N ILE A 65 -4.75 3.64 16.43
CA ILE A 65 -3.64 2.68 16.47
C ILE A 65 -4.15 1.25 16.62
N THR A 66 -5.23 1.03 17.38
CA THR A 66 -5.91 -0.27 17.47
C THR A 66 -6.41 -0.70 16.10
N SER A 67 -7.09 0.19 15.39
CA SER A 67 -7.60 -0.11 14.06
C SER A 67 -6.48 -0.44 13.06
N ILE A 68 -5.30 0.19 13.20
CA ILE A 68 -4.12 -0.17 12.39
C ILE A 68 -3.60 -1.55 12.83
N TYR A 69 -3.59 -1.84 14.12
CA TYR A 69 -3.16 -3.14 14.62
C TYR A 69 -4.07 -4.28 14.16
N ASP A 70 -5.38 -4.09 14.15
CA ASP A 70 -6.35 -5.06 13.61
C ASP A 70 -6.05 -5.40 12.16
N ASP A 71 -5.63 -4.41 11.38
CA ASP A 71 -5.30 -4.56 9.97
C ASP A 71 -3.91 -5.14 9.73
N PHE A 72 -2.88 -4.51 10.30
CA PHE A 72 -1.48 -4.88 10.05
C PHE A 72 -1.02 -6.05 10.93
N GLY A 73 -1.64 -6.24 12.10
CA GLY A 73 -1.26 -7.25 13.08
C GLY A 73 0.12 -7.00 13.67
N ASP A 74 0.69 -8.04 14.25
CA ASP A 74 2.05 -8.00 14.78
C ASP A 74 3.07 -7.86 13.65
N VAL A 75 3.93 -6.84 13.77
CA VAL A 75 5.03 -6.53 12.84
C VAL A 75 6.40 -6.72 13.50
N THR A 76 6.45 -7.24 14.73
CA THR A 76 7.72 -7.52 15.39
C THR A 76 8.51 -8.57 14.63
N TYR A 77 9.83 -8.45 14.64
CA TYR A 77 10.69 -9.39 13.96
C TYR A 77 12.07 -9.45 14.59
N GLU A 78 12.72 -10.60 14.41
CA GLU A 78 14.12 -10.82 14.73
C GLU A 78 14.89 -11.17 13.45
N GLY A 79 16.14 -10.73 13.37
CA GLY A 79 17.05 -11.08 12.28
C GLY A 79 16.78 -10.33 10.98
N ASN A 80 16.61 -11.05 9.86
CA ASN A 80 16.53 -10.45 8.53
C ASN A 80 15.17 -9.79 8.26
N ARG A 81 15.15 -8.45 8.15
CA ARG A 81 13.94 -7.65 7.95
C ARG A 81 13.25 -7.92 6.60
N ALA A 82 13.99 -8.30 5.56
CA ALA A 82 13.39 -8.59 4.26
C ALA A 82 12.59 -9.90 4.32
N LEU A 83 13.14 -10.91 4.99
CA LEU A 83 12.44 -12.17 5.22
C LEU A 83 11.21 -11.96 6.12
N ALA A 84 11.35 -11.15 7.17
CA ALA A 84 10.25 -10.80 8.06
C ALA A 84 9.10 -10.12 7.32
N PHE A 85 9.39 -9.13 6.48
CA PHE A 85 8.38 -8.49 5.63
C PHE A 85 7.70 -9.49 4.68
N CYS A 86 8.46 -10.36 4.04
CA CYS A 86 7.90 -11.38 3.14
C CYS A 86 6.95 -12.32 3.88
N ASN A 87 7.31 -12.75 5.09
CA ASN A 87 6.48 -13.60 5.93
C ASN A 87 5.23 -12.86 6.39
N TRP A 88 5.38 -11.64 6.92
CA TRP A 88 4.28 -10.79 7.30
C TRP A 88 3.30 -10.55 6.14
N TRP A 89 3.79 -10.23 4.95
CA TRP A 89 2.96 -10.01 3.76
C TRP A 89 2.07 -11.20 3.44
N ARG A 90 2.59 -12.41 3.63
CA ARG A 90 1.91 -13.68 3.30
C ARG A 90 1.04 -14.22 4.43
N THR A 91 1.10 -13.64 5.63
CA THR A 91 0.17 -14.06 6.72
C THR A 91 -1.26 -13.93 6.23
N LYS A 92 -2.11 -14.87 6.68
CA LYS A 92 -3.52 -14.85 6.32
C LYS A 92 -4.30 -13.99 7.30
N VAL A 93 -5.17 -13.14 6.77
CA VAL A 93 -6.19 -12.43 7.56
C VAL A 93 -7.45 -13.29 7.70
N ALA A 94 -8.40 -12.86 8.52
CA ALA A 94 -9.62 -13.62 8.80
C ALA A 94 -10.41 -14.02 7.53
N THR A 95 -10.31 -13.24 6.44
CA THR A 95 -10.92 -13.56 5.15
C THR A 95 -10.18 -14.65 4.36
N GLY A 96 -9.04 -15.14 4.84
CA GLY A 96 -8.19 -16.11 4.16
C GLY A 96 -7.26 -15.50 3.09
N GLU A 97 -7.31 -14.20 2.90
CA GLU A 97 -6.44 -13.47 1.98
C GLU A 97 -5.03 -13.27 2.57
N GLU A 98 -4.03 -13.08 1.72
CA GLU A 98 -2.72 -12.62 2.18
C GLU A 98 -2.84 -11.19 2.70
N ARG A 99 -2.23 -10.90 3.85
CA ARG A 99 -2.33 -9.60 4.53
C ARG A 99 -1.92 -8.44 3.63
N GLY A 100 -0.81 -8.57 2.90
CA GLY A 100 -0.38 -7.52 1.98
C GLY A 100 -1.39 -7.26 0.85
N ALA A 101 -2.05 -8.30 0.35
CA ALA A 101 -3.11 -8.16 -0.64
C ALA A 101 -4.37 -7.52 -0.03
N PHE A 102 -4.77 -7.95 1.15
CA PHE A 102 -5.90 -7.38 1.89
C PHE A 102 -5.75 -5.87 2.13
N LEU A 103 -4.54 -5.42 2.44
CA LEU A 103 -4.28 -4.02 2.77
C LEU A 103 -4.12 -3.12 1.53
N PHE A 104 -3.38 -3.58 0.52
CA PHE A 104 -2.86 -2.72 -0.52
C PHE A 104 -3.34 -3.03 -1.92
N ALA A 105 -4.00 -4.17 -2.13
CA ALA A 105 -4.59 -4.47 -3.43
C ALA A 105 -5.91 -3.71 -3.62
N GLU A 106 -6.16 -3.31 -4.85
CA GLU A 106 -7.49 -2.87 -5.24
C GLU A 106 -8.49 -4.03 -5.03
N PRO A 107 -9.74 -3.74 -4.64
CA PRO A 107 -10.77 -4.76 -4.59
C PRO A 107 -10.81 -5.53 -5.90
N THR A 108 -10.93 -6.84 -5.81
CA THR A 108 -11.01 -7.69 -6.99
C THR A 108 -12.34 -7.44 -7.67
N PHE A 109 -12.27 -6.97 -8.89
CA PHE A 109 -13.37 -7.00 -9.83
C PHE A 109 -13.05 -8.02 -10.91
N GLU A 110 -14.05 -8.47 -11.59
CA GLU A 110 -13.87 -9.30 -12.78
C GLU A 110 -13.02 -8.52 -13.79
N SER A 111 -11.79 -8.97 -13.98
CA SER A 111 -10.80 -8.30 -14.85
C SER A 111 -10.98 -8.65 -16.33
N SER A 112 -12.09 -9.28 -16.69
CA SER A 112 -12.38 -9.67 -18.08
C SER A 112 -13.22 -8.59 -18.79
N THR A 113 -12.84 -8.29 -20.01
CA THR A 113 -13.76 -7.62 -20.93
C THR A 113 -14.98 -8.50 -21.14
N MET A 114 -16.17 -7.95 -20.99
CA MET A 114 -17.42 -8.65 -21.12
C MET A 114 -18.17 -8.12 -22.35
N GLN A 115 -18.68 -9.00 -23.17
CA GLN A 115 -19.60 -8.62 -24.24
C GLN A 115 -20.97 -8.34 -23.62
N ILE A 116 -21.53 -7.18 -23.90
CA ILE A 116 -22.87 -6.77 -23.47
C ILE A 116 -23.87 -7.21 -24.53
N ASN A 117 -24.76 -8.09 -24.18
CA ASN A 117 -25.76 -8.65 -25.13
C ASN A 117 -27.16 -8.11 -24.88
N THR A 118 -27.45 -7.61 -23.68
CA THR A 118 -28.78 -7.13 -23.29
C THR A 118 -28.75 -5.73 -22.73
N ALA A 119 -29.87 -5.03 -22.77
CA ALA A 119 -30.01 -3.72 -22.13
C ALA A 119 -29.80 -3.79 -20.61
N THR A 120 -30.20 -4.90 -19.99
CA THR A 120 -29.99 -5.14 -18.55
C THR A 120 -28.50 -5.25 -18.22
N ASP A 121 -27.71 -5.96 -19.03
CA ASP A 121 -26.25 -6.06 -18.85
C ASP A 121 -25.58 -4.69 -19.03
N ALA A 122 -26.05 -3.89 -19.97
CA ALA A 122 -25.55 -2.53 -20.17
C ALA A 122 -25.84 -1.64 -18.95
N GLN A 123 -27.03 -1.70 -18.39
CA GLN A 123 -27.38 -0.98 -17.16
C GLN A 123 -26.55 -1.42 -15.97
N ALA A 124 -26.36 -2.74 -15.79
CA ALA A 124 -25.52 -3.30 -14.73
C ALA A 124 -24.06 -2.86 -14.89
N ALA A 125 -23.54 -2.82 -16.14
CA ALA A 125 -22.19 -2.34 -16.40
C ALA A 125 -22.03 -0.83 -16.14
N LEU A 126 -23.03 -0.01 -16.47
CA LEU A 126 -23.04 1.44 -16.22
C LEU A 126 -23.19 1.78 -14.74
N ALA A 127 -23.84 0.93 -13.95
CA ALA A 127 -23.97 1.10 -12.51
C ALA A 127 -22.64 0.84 -11.77
N ARG A 128 -21.67 0.24 -12.43
CA ARG A 128 -20.32 -0.01 -11.87
C ARG A 128 -19.42 1.19 -12.10
N GLU A 129 -18.99 1.84 -11.04
CA GLU A 129 -18.06 2.98 -11.08
C GLU A 129 -16.67 2.65 -11.69
N ASP A 130 -16.32 1.37 -11.78
CA ASP A 130 -15.01 0.87 -12.21
C ASP A 130 -15.00 0.33 -13.65
N THR A 131 -16.10 0.54 -14.40
CA THR A 131 -16.29 0.00 -15.75
C THR A 131 -16.39 1.14 -16.78
N ILE A 132 -15.74 0.96 -17.91
CA ILE A 132 -15.91 1.81 -19.09
C ILE A 132 -16.70 1.04 -20.11
N LEU A 133 -17.88 1.54 -20.51
CA LEU A 133 -18.68 0.97 -21.57
C LEU A 133 -18.29 1.60 -22.91
N VAL A 134 -17.93 0.78 -23.88
CA VAL A 134 -17.58 1.21 -25.23
C VAL A 134 -18.46 0.52 -26.26
N ALA A 135 -19.18 1.30 -27.03
CA ALA A 135 -19.94 0.78 -28.19
C ALA A 135 -19.02 0.71 -29.41
N ILE A 136 -18.92 -0.47 -30.00
CA ILE A 136 -18.08 -0.72 -31.18
C ILE A 136 -19.01 -1.07 -32.36
N PRO A 137 -19.07 -0.24 -33.40
CA PRO A 137 -19.82 -0.58 -34.59
C PRO A 137 -19.21 -1.81 -35.28
N VAL A 138 -20.02 -2.82 -35.59
CA VAL A 138 -19.55 -4.11 -36.14
C VAL A 138 -18.85 -3.99 -37.50
N TYR A 139 -19.11 -2.92 -38.25
CA TYR A 139 -18.46 -2.66 -39.55
C TYR A 139 -17.18 -1.84 -39.45
N SER A 140 -16.74 -1.48 -38.23
CA SER A 140 -15.51 -0.70 -38.07
C SER A 140 -14.28 -1.55 -38.33
N GLN A 141 -13.30 -1.00 -39.03
CA GLN A 141 -12.01 -1.64 -39.22
C GLN A 141 -11.26 -1.70 -37.90
N ARG A 142 -10.56 -2.81 -37.67
CA ARG A 142 -9.85 -3.08 -36.40
C ARG A 142 -8.91 -1.94 -36.01
N GLY A 143 -8.14 -1.40 -36.95
CA GLY A 143 -7.22 -0.30 -36.62
C GLY A 143 -7.94 0.99 -36.17
N HIS A 144 -9.16 1.24 -36.66
CA HIS A 144 -9.98 2.35 -36.18
C HIS A 144 -10.50 2.09 -34.77
N ILE A 145 -10.88 0.85 -34.45
CA ILE A 145 -11.33 0.44 -33.12
C ILE A 145 -10.20 0.61 -32.11
N ASP A 146 -9.01 0.07 -32.42
CA ASP A 146 -7.84 0.14 -31.55
C ASP A 146 -7.47 1.60 -31.25
N ASN A 147 -7.44 2.46 -32.28
CA ASN A 147 -7.17 3.90 -32.14
C ASN A 147 -8.26 4.63 -31.30
N ALA A 148 -9.53 4.25 -31.47
CA ALA A 148 -10.63 4.84 -30.71
C ALA A 148 -10.57 4.45 -29.24
N ILE A 149 -10.35 3.18 -28.95
CA ILE A 149 -10.17 2.68 -27.58
C ILE A 149 -8.97 3.36 -26.92
N GLU A 150 -7.83 3.42 -27.61
CA GLU A 150 -6.64 4.09 -27.07
C GLU A 150 -6.93 5.56 -26.75
N ARG A 151 -7.69 6.27 -27.61
CA ARG A 151 -8.07 7.67 -27.40
C ARG A 151 -8.99 7.83 -26.19
N ILE A 152 -9.94 6.91 -25.98
CA ILE A 152 -10.83 6.90 -24.81
C ILE A 152 -10.00 6.68 -23.54
N LEU A 153 -9.11 5.68 -23.55
CA LEU A 153 -8.29 5.34 -22.41
C LEU A 153 -7.26 6.43 -22.08
N ARG A 154 -6.70 7.12 -23.07
CA ARG A 154 -5.78 8.29 -22.86
C ARG A 154 -6.45 9.46 -22.15
N ARG A 155 -7.76 9.62 -22.28
CA ARG A 155 -8.53 10.65 -21.54
C ARG A 155 -8.73 10.26 -20.07
N SER A 156 -8.60 9.00 -19.74
CA SER A 156 -8.63 8.51 -18.37
C SER A 156 -7.26 8.75 -17.75
N VAL A 157 -7.22 9.40 -16.60
CA VAL A 157 -6.07 10.10 -15.98
C VAL A 157 -4.79 9.26 -15.74
N SER A 158 -4.79 7.97 -16.01
CA SER A 158 -3.67 7.08 -15.67
C SER A 158 -3.26 6.12 -16.77
N PHE A 159 -3.67 6.34 -18.00
CA PHE A 159 -3.32 5.43 -19.08
C PHE A 159 -1.82 5.52 -19.40
N ALA A 160 -1.04 4.66 -18.78
CA ALA A 160 0.32 4.34 -19.20
C ALA A 160 0.41 2.82 -19.39
N LYS A 161 1.17 2.37 -20.38
CA LYS A 161 1.36 0.94 -20.68
C LYS A 161 1.70 0.17 -19.41
N GLY A 162 0.93 -0.87 -19.07
CA GLY A 162 1.11 -1.70 -17.89
C GLY A 162 0.53 -1.13 -16.58
N ARG A 163 -0.17 0.01 -16.62
CA ARG A 163 -0.87 0.59 -15.47
C ARG A 163 -2.38 0.43 -15.59
N SER A 164 -3.08 0.60 -14.48
CA SER A 164 -4.52 0.72 -14.45
C SER A 164 -4.98 2.00 -15.13
N VAL A 165 -6.19 1.97 -15.70
CA VAL A 165 -6.90 3.16 -16.19
C VAL A 165 -7.36 4.07 -15.05
N ARG A 166 -7.44 3.53 -13.82
CA ARG A 166 -7.91 4.27 -12.65
C ARG A 166 -6.86 5.27 -12.17
N ASP A 167 -7.31 6.48 -11.84
CA ASP A 167 -6.49 7.46 -11.13
C ASP A 167 -6.06 6.87 -9.77
N PRO A 168 -4.75 6.88 -9.42
CA PRO A 168 -4.28 6.45 -8.11
C PRO A 168 -4.99 7.14 -6.92
N ARG A 169 -5.51 8.36 -7.13
CA ARG A 169 -6.29 9.10 -6.12
C ARG A 169 -7.67 8.50 -5.87
N GLN A 170 -8.16 7.69 -6.80
CA GLN A 170 -9.45 7.00 -6.70
C GLN A 170 -9.29 5.54 -6.26
N SER A 171 -8.12 5.18 -5.72
CA SER A 171 -7.88 3.84 -5.18
C SER A 171 -8.93 3.46 -4.15
N LYS A 172 -9.43 2.24 -4.26
CA LYS A 172 -10.32 1.61 -3.26
C LYS A 172 -9.57 0.59 -2.40
N ALA A 173 -8.23 0.54 -2.52
CA ALA A 173 -7.43 -0.26 -1.61
C ALA A 173 -7.61 0.27 -0.17
N ARG A 174 -7.58 -0.63 0.81
CA ARG A 174 -7.78 -0.28 2.22
C ARG A 174 -6.77 0.77 2.69
N TYR A 175 -5.53 0.64 2.20
CA TYR A 175 -4.45 1.62 2.39
C TYR A 175 -3.85 1.99 1.04
N HIS A 176 -4.03 3.21 0.62
CA HIS A 176 -3.56 3.68 -0.67
C HIS A 176 -2.68 4.94 -0.55
N LEU A 177 -1.86 5.15 -1.55
CA LEU A 177 -0.97 6.30 -1.62
C LEU A 177 -1.66 7.41 -2.41
N PHE A 178 -2.00 8.51 -1.75
CA PHE A 178 -2.61 9.68 -2.39
C PHE A 178 -1.68 10.42 -3.37
N ARG A 179 -0.36 10.21 -3.25
CA ARG A 179 0.64 10.84 -4.10
C ARG A 179 1.69 9.83 -4.51
N SER A 180 2.33 10.05 -5.67
CA SER A 180 3.49 9.28 -6.03
C SER A 180 4.52 9.36 -4.88
N ALA A 181 4.75 8.25 -4.20
CA ALA A 181 5.75 8.19 -3.16
C ALA A 181 7.11 8.54 -3.77
N ARG A 182 7.79 9.52 -3.22
CA ARG A 182 9.20 9.81 -3.57
C ARG A 182 10.06 8.70 -2.96
N ARG A 183 10.08 7.53 -3.62
CA ARG A 183 10.74 6.30 -3.13
C ARG A 183 12.15 6.56 -2.64
N ASN A 184 12.94 7.27 -3.43
CA ASN A 184 14.33 7.59 -3.07
C ASN A 184 14.44 8.44 -1.80
N ALA A 185 13.52 9.38 -1.58
CA ALA A 185 13.51 10.18 -0.36
C ALA A 185 13.11 9.35 0.87
N ILE A 186 12.15 8.42 0.71
CA ILE A 186 11.74 7.50 1.75
C ILE A 186 12.90 6.57 2.11
N LYS A 187 13.50 5.93 1.12
CA LYS A 187 14.66 5.05 1.29
C LYS A 187 15.79 5.77 2.02
N LEU A 188 16.19 6.95 1.54
CA LEU A 188 17.25 7.75 2.15
C LEU A 188 16.91 8.11 3.61
N ALA A 189 15.67 8.47 3.92
CA ALA A 189 15.28 8.81 5.28
C ALA A 189 15.46 7.62 6.24
N PHE A 190 15.09 6.40 5.81
CA PHE A 190 15.27 5.20 6.62
C PHE A 190 16.72 4.74 6.70
N GLU A 191 17.50 4.86 5.63
CA GLU A 191 18.95 4.60 5.65
C GLU A 191 19.67 5.51 6.65
N LEU A 192 19.34 6.80 6.66
CA LEU A 192 19.86 7.75 7.63
C LEU A 192 19.41 7.44 9.07
N TYR A 193 18.19 6.92 9.24
CA TYR A 193 17.71 6.48 10.53
C TYR A 193 18.51 5.27 11.03
N ASP A 194 18.68 4.25 10.21
CA ASP A 194 19.42 3.03 10.53
C ASP A 194 20.90 3.33 10.87
N GLU A 195 21.53 4.18 10.09
CA GLU A 195 22.93 4.63 10.30
C GLU A 195 23.07 5.34 11.65
N ARG A 196 22.11 6.19 11.97
CA ARG A 196 22.08 6.89 13.24
C ARG A 196 21.91 5.94 14.43
N GLU A 197 20.98 4.99 14.34
CA GLU A 197 20.76 4.02 15.43
C GLU A 197 22.04 3.19 15.65
N LYS A 198 22.74 2.79 14.60
CA LYS A 198 24.07 2.15 14.70
C LYS A 198 25.09 3.04 15.41
N THR A 199 25.15 4.33 15.06
CA THR A 199 26.07 5.30 15.67
C THR A 199 25.77 5.48 17.15
N VAL A 200 24.49 5.57 17.53
CA VAL A 200 24.07 5.68 18.94
C VAL A 200 24.41 4.41 19.72
N ALA A 201 24.17 3.25 19.13
CA ALA A 201 24.50 1.94 19.74
C ALA A 201 26.03 1.80 19.95
N ALA A 202 26.85 2.40 19.06
CA ALA A 202 28.30 2.45 19.20
C ALA A 202 28.81 3.54 20.16
N GLY A 203 27.94 4.22 20.93
CA GLY A 203 28.30 5.24 21.93
C GLY A 203 28.49 6.65 21.36
N GLY A 204 28.10 6.89 20.10
CA GLY A 204 28.16 8.22 19.46
C GLY A 204 27.10 9.19 19.98
N LYS A 205 27.39 10.51 19.90
CA LYS A 205 26.44 11.55 20.34
C LYS A 205 25.26 11.70 19.37
N ARG A 206 24.06 11.88 19.91
CA ARG A 206 22.84 12.18 19.14
C ARG A 206 22.93 13.56 18.51
N SER A 207 22.87 13.64 17.17
CA SER A 207 22.74 14.93 16.47
C SER A 207 21.25 15.33 16.41
N ASN A 208 20.89 16.45 17.06
CA ASN A 208 19.50 16.94 17.16
C ASN A 208 18.92 17.43 15.82
N MET A 209 19.74 17.85 14.88
CA MET A 209 19.28 18.47 13.63
C MET A 209 18.66 17.48 12.63
N MET A 210 19.04 16.20 12.67
CA MET A 210 18.39 15.15 11.87
C MET A 210 17.11 14.61 12.50
N LEU A 211 17.00 14.70 13.82
CA LEU A 211 15.83 14.17 14.58
C LEU A 211 14.51 14.80 14.15
N SER A 212 14.48 16.11 13.94
CA SER A 212 13.25 16.81 13.58
C SER A 212 12.72 16.39 12.21
N ARG A 213 13.61 16.13 11.24
CA ARG A 213 13.21 15.70 9.89
C ARG A 213 12.75 14.24 9.84
N ILE A 214 13.42 13.34 10.57
CA ILE A 214 13.09 11.93 10.63
C ILE A 214 11.81 11.71 11.48
N LYS A 215 11.69 12.38 12.64
CA LYS A 215 10.43 12.39 13.42
C LYS A 215 9.25 12.91 12.62
N PHE A 216 9.45 14.02 11.91
CA PHE A 216 8.44 14.59 11.03
C PHE A 216 8.04 13.60 9.93
N PHE A 217 9.01 12.89 9.34
CA PHE A 217 8.75 11.91 8.30
C PHE A 217 8.05 10.65 8.84
N LEU A 218 8.48 10.13 9.98
CA LEU A 218 7.82 8.98 10.64
C LEU A 218 6.41 9.36 11.12
N GLN A 219 6.23 10.52 11.74
CA GLN A 219 4.91 11.05 12.08
C GLN A 219 4.05 11.29 10.84
N PHE A 220 4.64 11.83 9.77
CA PHE A 220 3.94 12.07 8.51
C PHE A 220 3.55 10.79 7.79
N THR A 221 4.37 9.73 7.87
CA THR A 221 4.04 8.42 7.30
C THR A 221 2.96 7.73 8.13
N THR A 222 3.06 7.75 9.44
CA THR A 222 2.02 7.23 10.36
C THR A 222 0.74 8.06 10.24
N TYR A 223 0.85 9.38 10.12
CA TYR A 223 -0.28 10.30 9.95
C TYR A 223 -0.98 10.12 8.60
N ASN A 224 -0.24 9.86 7.51
CA ASN A 224 -0.84 9.55 6.21
C ASN A 224 -1.50 8.16 6.15
N ILE A 225 -0.97 7.18 6.88
CA ILE A 225 -1.65 5.90 7.11
C ILE A 225 -2.98 6.14 7.84
N MET A 226 -2.98 7.03 8.83
CA MET A 226 -4.18 7.40 9.58
C MET A 226 -5.20 8.18 8.74
N LEU A 227 -4.76 9.13 7.91
CA LEU A 227 -5.66 9.96 7.09
C LEU A 227 -6.36 9.18 5.98
N SER A 228 -5.74 8.16 5.40
CA SER A 228 -6.35 7.38 4.33
C SER A 228 -7.65 6.69 4.76
N ARG A 229 -7.81 6.41 6.06
CA ARG A 229 -8.99 5.75 6.63
C ARG A 229 -10.07 6.73 7.18
N ILE A 230 -9.73 8.00 7.36
CA ILE A 230 -10.68 9.00 7.90
C ILE A 230 -11.48 9.68 6.77
N LEU A 231 -10.96 9.66 5.54
CA LEU A 231 -11.54 10.33 4.38
C LEU A 231 -12.24 9.36 3.40
N SER A 232 -12.27 8.07 3.72
CA SER A 232 -13.06 7.03 3.04
C SER A 232 -14.28 6.63 3.88
#